data_50e7b3554ed95604c213c689ee733979
#
_entry.id   50e7b3554ed95604c213c689ee733979
#
_cell.length_a   1.000
_cell.length_b   1.000
_cell.length_c   1.000
_cell.angle_alpha   90.00
_cell.angle_beta   90.00
_cell.angle_gamma   90.00
#
_symmetry.space_group_name_H-M   'P 1'
#
loop_
_entity.id
_entity.type
_entity.pdbx_description
1 polymer ?
#
loop_
_entity_poly.entity_id
_entity_poly.type
_entity_poly.pdbx_seq_one_letter_code
_entity_poly.pdbx_strand_id
1 'polypeptide(L)'
;GVEPAYTFVKKCLIAGKSVATSNKELVAVHGPELIKIAREGNINFFFEASAGGGIPVIRPLNTSITADDVTEITGILNGTTNYILTKMDKEGADYATVLKQAQELGYAERNPEADVEGGDACRKIAILTSLVYGKNLDYNRIHMEGITRITTDDFKYADKMGYSVKLVGTTRKTDGKLYSYVAPVMLPHDNPLAKIDDVYNGILVHGNALDDVMFYGKGAGKLPTASAVVSDVIDAVKNAGRHVPIIWEDEELEMGTFADSESRFFVRTDEK
;
A
#
# COMPACT_ATOMS: atom_id res chain seq x y z
N GLY A 1 -10.64 -6.43 11.87
CA GLY A 1 -10.35 -7.70 11.21
C GLY A 1 -11.36 -8.00 10.10
N VAL A 2 -11.19 -9.14 9.44
CA VAL A 2 -12.05 -9.55 8.32
C VAL A 2 -13.49 -9.78 8.82
N GLU A 3 -13.65 -10.57 9.86
CA GLU A 3 -14.95 -10.76 10.49
C GLU A 3 -15.14 -9.82 11.71
N PRO A 4 -16.34 -9.31 11.95
CA PRO A 4 -17.61 -9.59 11.27
C PRO A 4 -17.88 -8.68 10.04
N ALA A 5 -16.91 -7.90 9.58
CA ALA A 5 -17.08 -6.95 8.49
C ALA A 5 -17.53 -7.63 7.19
N TYR A 6 -16.91 -8.77 6.84
CA TYR A 6 -17.30 -9.55 5.65
C TYR A 6 -18.78 -9.95 5.66
N THR A 7 -19.23 -10.50 6.78
CA THR A 7 -20.63 -10.91 6.93
C THR A 7 -21.60 -9.72 6.73
N PHE A 8 -21.29 -8.55 7.28
CA PHE A 8 -22.16 -7.37 7.18
C PHE A 8 -22.13 -6.79 5.75
N VAL A 9 -20.96 -6.61 5.18
CA VAL A 9 -20.81 -6.06 3.83
C VAL A 9 -21.49 -6.96 2.81
N LYS A 10 -21.23 -8.28 2.85
CA LYS A 10 -21.85 -9.24 1.94
C LYS A 10 -23.38 -9.22 2.03
N LYS A 11 -23.95 -9.19 3.24
CA LYS A 11 -25.41 -9.08 3.43
C LYS A 11 -25.97 -7.79 2.86
N CYS A 12 -25.28 -6.65 3.01
CA CYS A 12 -25.70 -5.37 2.45
C CYS A 12 -25.71 -5.43 0.92
N LEU A 13 -24.66 -5.94 0.30
CA LEU A 13 -24.56 -6.08 -1.16
C LEU A 13 -25.64 -7.01 -1.71
N ILE A 14 -25.85 -8.20 -1.10
CA ILE A 14 -26.93 -9.12 -1.50
C ILE A 14 -28.31 -8.47 -1.37
N ALA A 15 -28.50 -7.57 -0.39
CA ALA A 15 -29.74 -6.81 -0.21
C ALA A 15 -29.88 -5.60 -1.15
N GLY A 16 -29.02 -5.47 -2.18
CA GLY A 16 -29.08 -4.40 -3.18
C GLY A 16 -28.59 -3.04 -2.67
N LYS A 17 -27.75 -3.01 -1.62
CA LYS A 17 -27.23 -1.77 -1.05
C LYS A 17 -25.78 -1.58 -1.44
N SER A 18 -25.44 -0.41 -2.00
CA SER A 18 -24.05 0.00 -2.20
C SER A 18 -23.33 0.15 -0.85
N VAL A 19 -22.04 -0.17 -0.83
CA VAL A 19 -21.21 -0.14 0.40
C VAL A 19 -19.93 0.65 0.14
N ALA A 20 -19.55 1.50 1.11
CA ALA A 20 -18.24 2.13 1.20
C ALA A 20 -17.51 1.59 2.44
N THR A 21 -16.23 1.23 2.30
CA THR A 21 -15.43 0.66 3.40
C THR A 21 -14.00 1.18 3.41
N SER A 22 -13.40 1.28 4.62
CA SER A 22 -11.98 1.52 4.82
C SER A 22 -11.21 0.27 5.27
N ASN A 23 -11.88 -0.88 5.34
CA ASN A 23 -11.30 -2.09 5.89
C ASN A 23 -10.41 -2.81 4.86
N LYS A 24 -9.11 -2.51 4.90
CA LYS A 24 -8.11 -3.10 4.00
C LYS A 24 -8.01 -4.62 4.08
N GLU A 25 -8.19 -5.18 5.29
CA GLU A 25 -8.12 -6.63 5.47
C GLU A 25 -9.27 -7.34 4.76
N LEU A 26 -10.49 -6.79 4.88
CA LEU A 26 -11.64 -7.24 4.16
C LEU A 26 -11.43 -7.19 2.65
N VAL A 27 -10.93 -6.04 2.15
CA VAL A 27 -10.72 -5.83 0.72
C VAL A 27 -9.62 -6.75 0.17
N ALA A 28 -8.50 -6.91 0.89
CA ALA A 28 -7.40 -7.77 0.46
C ALA A 28 -7.79 -9.27 0.41
N VAL A 29 -8.72 -9.71 1.27
CA VAL A 29 -9.13 -11.13 1.35
C VAL A 29 -10.34 -11.42 0.46
N HIS A 30 -11.33 -10.54 0.41
CA HIS A 30 -12.63 -10.78 -0.22
C HIS A 30 -12.98 -9.77 -1.31
N GLY A 31 -12.02 -8.94 -1.77
CA GLY A 31 -12.24 -7.92 -2.80
C GLY A 31 -12.92 -8.47 -4.05
N PRO A 32 -12.37 -9.48 -4.72
CA PRO A 32 -12.95 -10.04 -5.95
C PRO A 32 -14.40 -10.51 -5.77
N GLU A 33 -14.67 -11.25 -4.70
CA GLU A 33 -16.02 -11.76 -4.42
C GLU A 33 -17.02 -10.62 -4.19
N LEU A 34 -16.67 -9.62 -3.37
CA LEU A 34 -17.54 -8.50 -3.04
C LEU A 34 -17.78 -7.58 -4.25
N ILE A 35 -16.78 -7.38 -5.09
CA ILE A 35 -16.89 -6.66 -6.37
C ILE A 35 -17.83 -7.43 -7.31
N LYS A 36 -17.70 -8.75 -7.41
CA LYS A 36 -18.58 -9.59 -8.22
C LYS A 36 -20.03 -9.48 -7.78
N ILE A 37 -20.32 -9.58 -6.48
CA ILE A 37 -21.68 -9.43 -5.94
C ILE A 37 -22.24 -8.02 -6.26
N ALA A 38 -21.44 -6.97 -6.12
CA ALA A 38 -21.84 -5.62 -6.45
C ALA A 38 -22.16 -5.45 -7.94
N ARG A 39 -21.32 -6.03 -8.82
CA ARG A 39 -21.54 -6.03 -10.28
C ARG A 39 -22.84 -6.75 -10.66
N GLU A 40 -23.05 -7.96 -10.13
CA GLU A 40 -24.26 -8.76 -10.40
C GLU A 40 -25.54 -8.07 -9.89
N GLY A 41 -25.43 -7.35 -8.77
CA GLY A 41 -26.54 -6.56 -8.19
C GLY A 41 -26.74 -5.18 -8.82
N ASN A 42 -25.93 -4.76 -9.80
CA ASN A 42 -25.91 -3.40 -10.39
C ASN A 42 -25.82 -2.29 -9.33
N ILE A 43 -25.01 -2.53 -8.30
CA ILE A 43 -24.70 -1.62 -7.18
C ILE A 43 -23.20 -1.45 -7.04
N ASN A 44 -22.75 -0.66 -6.06
CA ASN A 44 -21.35 -0.29 -5.93
C ASN A 44 -20.72 -0.78 -4.63
N PHE A 45 -19.49 -1.25 -4.72
CA PHE A 45 -18.61 -1.53 -3.60
C PHE A 45 -17.37 -0.65 -3.74
N PHE A 46 -17.26 0.38 -2.90
CA PHE A 46 -16.16 1.34 -2.91
C PHE A 46 -15.27 1.20 -1.68
N PHE A 47 -13.96 1.40 -1.86
CA PHE A 47 -12.98 1.15 -0.81
C PHE A 47 -11.74 2.05 -0.93
N GLU A 48 -11.92 3.32 -1.36
CA GLU A 48 -10.82 4.29 -1.54
C GLU A 48 -9.94 4.39 -0.30
N ALA A 49 -10.53 4.40 0.90
CA ALA A 49 -9.80 4.52 2.15
C ALA A 49 -9.01 3.26 2.56
N SER A 50 -9.06 2.16 1.80
CA SER A 50 -8.42 0.90 2.18
C SER A 50 -6.93 0.85 1.88
N ALA A 51 -6.42 1.59 0.89
CA ALA A 51 -5.02 1.51 0.49
C ALA A 51 -4.21 2.81 0.71
N GLY A 52 -4.78 3.96 0.53
CA GLY A 52 -4.08 5.25 0.63
C GLY A 52 -4.57 6.14 1.78
N GLY A 53 -5.50 5.66 2.62
CA GLY A 53 -6.13 6.48 3.65
C GLY A 53 -6.85 7.68 3.02
N GLY A 54 -6.29 8.88 3.15
CA GLY A 54 -6.82 10.10 2.50
C GLY A 54 -6.28 10.37 1.10
N ILE A 55 -5.36 9.56 0.60
CA ILE A 55 -4.77 9.71 -0.73
C ILE A 55 -5.72 9.08 -1.76
N PRO A 56 -6.23 9.84 -2.75
CA PRO A 56 -7.08 9.29 -3.79
C PRO A 56 -6.23 8.53 -4.81
N VAL A 57 -6.11 7.22 -4.67
CA VAL A 57 -5.28 6.36 -5.53
C VAL A 57 -6.08 5.26 -6.22
N ILE A 58 -7.04 4.64 -5.53
CA ILE A 58 -7.81 3.53 -6.09
C ILE A 58 -8.65 3.99 -7.28
N ARG A 59 -9.35 5.11 -7.14
CA ARG A 59 -10.18 5.67 -8.20
C ARG A 59 -9.35 6.09 -9.42
N PRO A 60 -8.25 6.84 -9.32
CA PRO A 60 -7.38 7.10 -10.47
C PRO A 60 -6.83 5.85 -11.14
N LEU A 61 -6.39 4.83 -10.39
CA LEU A 61 -5.95 3.56 -10.95
C LEU A 61 -7.06 2.90 -11.79
N ASN A 62 -8.31 3.02 -11.34
CA ASN A 62 -9.46 2.38 -12.00
C ASN A 62 -10.07 3.22 -13.14
N THR A 63 -9.79 4.54 -13.24
CA THR A 63 -10.48 5.42 -14.19
C THR A 63 -9.58 6.35 -14.99
N SER A 64 -8.41 6.73 -14.48
CA SER A 64 -7.62 7.81 -15.06
C SER A 64 -6.35 7.35 -15.76
N ILE A 65 -5.74 6.25 -15.31
CA ILE A 65 -4.50 5.72 -15.87
C ILE A 65 -4.69 4.34 -16.52
N THR A 66 -5.91 4.04 -16.93
CA THR A 66 -6.30 2.76 -17.52
C THR A 66 -5.81 2.56 -18.96
N ALA A 67 -5.29 3.60 -19.61
CA ALA A 67 -4.72 3.51 -20.94
C ALA A 67 -3.24 3.10 -20.94
N ASP A 68 -2.59 3.16 -19.79
CA ASP A 68 -1.18 2.81 -19.62
C ASP A 68 -0.97 1.32 -19.30
N ASP A 69 0.11 0.75 -19.82
CA ASP A 69 0.65 -0.51 -19.30
C ASP A 69 1.56 -0.17 -18.12
N VAL A 70 1.00 -0.31 -16.91
CA VAL A 70 1.73 -0.05 -15.68
C VAL A 70 2.79 -1.13 -15.48
N THR A 71 4.05 -0.71 -15.42
CA THR A 71 5.19 -1.62 -15.26
C THR A 71 5.71 -1.67 -13.82
N GLU A 72 5.43 -0.63 -13.03
CA GLU A 72 5.80 -0.59 -11.62
C GLU A 72 4.77 0.21 -10.80
N ILE A 73 4.47 -0.30 -9.61
CA ILE A 73 3.79 0.44 -8.56
C ILE A 73 4.59 0.28 -7.27
N THR A 74 5.06 1.39 -6.72
CA THR A 74 5.92 1.41 -5.53
C THR A 74 5.42 2.47 -4.56
N GLY A 75 5.31 2.13 -3.27
CA GLY A 75 4.80 3.11 -2.31
C GLY A 75 5.38 2.98 -0.91
N ILE A 76 5.52 4.14 -0.26
CA ILE A 76 5.61 4.28 1.18
C ILE A 76 4.17 4.22 1.69
N LEU A 77 3.74 3.04 2.15
CA LEU A 77 2.34 2.71 2.41
C LEU A 77 1.97 2.73 3.90
N ASN A 78 2.96 2.90 4.79
CA ASN A 78 2.75 2.91 6.23
C ASN A 78 3.40 4.13 6.87
N GLY A 79 2.58 5.01 7.48
CA GLY A 79 3.04 6.26 8.09
C GLY A 79 3.83 6.05 9.38
N THR A 80 3.54 4.99 10.16
CA THR A 80 4.25 4.66 11.40
C THR A 80 5.70 4.31 11.11
N THR A 81 5.94 3.41 10.17
CA THR A 81 7.30 3.00 9.78
C THR A 81 8.07 4.13 9.12
N ASN A 82 7.41 4.93 8.28
CA ASN A 82 8.06 6.09 7.67
C ASN A 82 8.46 7.14 8.72
N TYR A 83 7.62 7.39 9.72
CA TYR A 83 7.95 8.26 10.84
C TYR A 83 9.17 7.73 11.61
N ILE A 84 9.18 6.45 11.95
CA ILE A 84 10.30 5.82 12.68
C ILE A 84 11.60 5.97 11.88
N LEU A 85 11.62 5.57 10.61
CA LEU A 85 12.81 5.67 9.76
C LEU A 85 13.26 7.13 9.57
N THR A 86 12.33 8.08 9.42
CA THR A 86 12.64 9.51 9.32
C THR A 86 13.35 10.04 10.57
N LYS A 87 12.88 9.66 11.77
CA LYS A 87 13.48 10.09 13.02
C LYS A 87 14.84 9.43 13.28
N MET A 88 14.97 8.14 12.98
CA MET A 88 16.26 7.44 13.06
C MET A 88 17.31 8.10 12.15
N ASP A 89 16.93 8.46 10.93
CA ASP A 89 17.81 9.12 9.97
C ASP A 89 18.20 10.54 10.40
N LYS A 90 17.21 11.39 10.67
CA LYS A 90 17.44 12.83 10.92
C LYS A 90 17.97 13.16 12.31
N GLU A 91 17.56 12.38 13.32
CA GLU A 91 17.91 12.64 14.72
C GLU A 91 19.00 11.69 15.24
N GLY A 92 19.37 10.66 14.47
CA GLY A 92 20.34 9.65 14.87
C GLY A 92 19.87 8.80 16.06
N ALA A 93 18.56 8.78 16.33
CA ALA A 93 17.97 8.03 17.43
C ALA A 93 17.86 6.55 17.09
N ASP A 94 17.95 5.67 18.07
CA ASP A 94 17.75 4.24 17.89
C ASP A 94 16.26 3.87 17.72
N TYR A 95 16.03 2.70 17.11
CA TYR A 95 14.68 2.20 16.80
C TYR A 95 13.76 2.16 18.04
N ALA A 96 14.25 1.66 19.19
CA ALA A 96 13.44 1.47 20.38
C ALA A 96 12.97 2.80 20.96
N THR A 97 13.86 3.81 20.98
CA THR A 97 13.56 5.18 21.41
C THR A 97 12.49 5.81 20.53
N VAL A 98 12.64 5.71 19.20
CA VAL A 98 11.69 6.31 18.25
C VAL A 98 10.35 5.59 18.25
N LEU A 99 10.34 4.26 18.36
CA LEU A 99 9.09 3.51 18.48
C LEU A 99 8.28 3.96 19.71
N LYS A 100 8.94 4.15 20.85
CA LYS A 100 8.29 4.65 22.06
C LYS A 100 7.70 6.05 21.84
N GLN A 101 8.43 6.96 21.19
CA GLN A 101 7.90 8.28 20.81
C GLN A 101 6.68 8.17 19.89
N ALA A 102 6.74 7.29 18.89
CA ALA A 102 5.61 7.05 17.99
C ALA A 102 4.37 6.56 18.74
N GLN A 103 4.54 5.70 19.75
CA GLN A 103 3.46 5.23 20.63
C GLN A 103 2.88 6.36 21.49
N GLU A 104 3.71 7.19 22.10
CA GLU A 104 3.30 8.34 22.90
C GLU A 104 2.52 9.38 22.07
N LEU A 105 2.89 9.56 20.80
CA LEU A 105 2.20 10.45 19.86
C LEU A 105 0.95 9.83 19.22
N GLY A 106 0.68 8.54 19.47
CA GLY A 106 -0.46 7.81 18.90
C GLY A 106 -0.28 7.43 17.43
N TYR A 107 0.94 7.44 16.91
CA TYR A 107 1.27 6.96 15.55
C TYR A 107 1.47 5.45 15.50
N ALA A 108 1.91 4.84 16.59
CA ALA A 108 2.04 3.40 16.75
C ALA A 108 1.12 2.89 17.85
N GLU A 109 0.52 1.73 17.63
CA GLU A 109 -0.24 1.01 18.67
C GLU A 109 0.72 0.33 19.67
N ARG A 110 0.15 -0.16 20.79
CA ARG A 110 0.93 -0.92 21.80
C ARG A 110 1.57 -2.18 21.21
N ASN A 111 0.87 -2.87 20.30
CA ASN A 111 1.44 -3.94 19.48
C ASN A 111 1.62 -3.43 18.05
N PRO A 112 2.79 -2.93 17.67
CA PRO A 112 3.05 -2.33 16.36
C PRO A 112 3.45 -3.35 15.29
N GLU A 113 3.44 -4.66 15.58
CA GLU A 113 3.99 -5.72 14.73
C GLU A 113 3.46 -5.65 13.29
N ALA A 114 2.16 -5.43 13.11
CA ALA A 114 1.56 -5.33 11.80
C ALA A 114 2.12 -4.16 10.95
N ASP A 115 2.58 -3.09 11.61
CA ASP A 115 3.21 -1.95 10.96
C ASP A 115 4.71 -2.22 10.73
N VAL A 116 5.44 -2.50 11.81
CA VAL A 116 6.91 -2.52 11.79
C VAL A 116 7.50 -3.73 11.06
N GLU A 117 6.76 -4.82 10.98
CA GLU A 117 7.14 -6.00 10.17
C GLU A 117 6.56 -5.96 8.75
N GLY A 118 5.87 -4.88 8.35
CA GLY A 118 5.44 -4.64 6.97
C GLY A 118 4.09 -5.22 6.57
N GLY A 119 3.36 -5.88 7.47
CA GLY A 119 2.08 -6.54 7.16
C GLY A 119 0.99 -5.58 6.68
N ASP A 120 0.96 -4.35 7.21
CA ASP A 120 0.04 -3.29 6.73
C ASP A 120 0.36 -2.88 5.29
N ALA A 121 1.64 -2.62 4.99
CA ALA A 121 2.09 -2.27 3.65
C ALA A 121 1.87 -3.41 2.65
N CYS A 122 2.03 -4.66 3.10
CA CYS A 122 1.83 -5.87 2.31
C CYS A 122 0.38 -5.98 1.80
N ARG A 123 -0.61 -5.80 2.67
CA ARG A 123 -2.03 -5.81 2.27
C ARG A 123 -2.36 -4.68 1.30
N LYS A 124 -1.79 -3.49 1.51
CA LYS A 124 -2.04 -2.33 0.66
C LYS A 124 -1.44 -2.50 -0.73
N ILE A 125 -0.18 -2.98 -0.84
CA ILE A 125 0.40 -3.22 -2.17
C ILE A 125 -0.32 -4.34 -2.91
N ALA A 126 -0.81 -5.37 -2.21
CA ALA A 126 -1.62 -6.42 -2.83
C ALA A 126 -2.91 -5.86 -3.45
N ILE A 127 -3.64 -4.99 -2.74
CA ILE A 127 -4.85 -4.33 -3.27
C ILE A 127 -4.51 -3.50 -4.51
N LEU A 128 -3.48 -2.65 -4.42
CA LEU A 128 -3.09 -1.77 -5.53
C LEU A 128 -2.65 -2.56 -6.75
N THR A 129 -1.85 -3.61 -6.56
CA THR A 129 -1.39 -4.50 -7.63
C THR A 129 -2.56 -5.22 -8.29
N SER A 130 -3.47 -5.76 -7.48
CA SER A 130 -4.65 -6.46 -8.01
C SER A 130 -5.52 -5.55 -8.87
N LEU A 131 -5.69 -4.28 -8.47
CA LEU A 131 -6.43 -3.30 -9.26
C LEU A 131 -5.72 -2.94 -10.57
N VAL A 132 -4.40 -2.79 -10.53
CA VAL A 132 -3.60 -2.43 -11.72
C VAL A 132 -3.65 -3.54 -12.77
N TYR A 133 -3.52 -4.79 -12.35
CA TYR A 133 -3.44 -5.94 -13.27
C TYR A 133 -4.77 -6.68 -13.44
N GLY A 134 -5.82 -6.30 -12.73
CA GLY A 134 -7.17 -6.85 -12.85
C GLY A 134 -7.34 -8.28 -12.35
N LYS A 135 -6.34 -8.85 -11.65
CA LYS A 135 -6.31 -10.20 -11.11
C LYS A 135 -5.92 -10.20 -9.63
N ASN A 136 -6.19 -11.25 -8.93
CA ASN A 136 -5.95 -11.34 -7.49
C ASN A 136 -4.48 -11.60 -7.15
N LEU A 137 -3.89 -10.76 -6.29
CA LEU A 137 -2.61 -11.02 -5.65
C LEU A 137 -2.85 -11.41 -4.19
N ASP A 138 -2.59 -12.67 -3.85
CA ASP A 138 -2.60 -13.10 -2.44
C ASP A 138 -1.41 -12.45 -1.70
N TYR A 139 -1.74 -11.59 -0.73
CA TYR A 139 -0.73 -10.89 0.07
C TYR A 139 0.18 -11.84 0.88
N ASN A 140 -0.25 -13.08 1.16
CA ASN A 140 0.57 -14.09 1.84
C ASN A 140 1.74 -14.59 0.98
N ARG A 141 1.71 -14.36 -0.32
CA ARG A 141 2.77 -14.73 -1.27
C ARG A 141 3.80 -13.63 -1.49
N ILE A 142 3.57 -12.44 -0.94
CA ILE A 142 4.48 -11.30 -1.04
C ILE A 142 5.64 -11.50 -0.05
N HIS A 143 6.88 -11.42 -0.52
CA HIS A 143 8.04 -11.39 0.36
C HIS A 143 8.00 -10.15 1.24
N MET A 144 8.24 -10.32 2.54
CA MET A 144 8.07 -9.24 3.51
C MET A 144 9.26 -9.18 4.48
N GLU A 145 9.85 -8.00 4.59
CA GLU A 145 10.85 -7.64 5.58
C GLU A 145 10.45 -6.35 6.30
N GLY A 146 10.53 -6.37 7.64
CA GLY A 146 10.25 -5.22 8.48
C GLY A 146 11.45 -4.30 8.72
N ILE A 147 11.22 -3.26 9.55
CA ILE A 147 12.25 -2.25 9.87
C ILE A 147 12.99 -2.52 11.17
N THR A 148 12.64 -3.56 11.92
CA THR A 148 13.15 -3.82 13.27
C THR A 148 14.66 -4.12 13.34
N ARG A 149 15.26 -4.47 12.19
CA ARG A 149 16.70 -4.74 12.07
C ARG A 149 17.52 -3.56 11.54
N ILE A 150 16.87 -2.47 11.15
CA ILE A 150 17.54 -1.26 10.65
C ILE A 150 18.20 -0.54 11.82
N THR A 151 19.43 -0.11 11.61
CA THR A 151 20.24 0.59 12.61
C THR A 151 20.65 1.98 12.12
N THR A 152 21.12 2.83 13.03
CA THR A 152 21.62 4.17 12.68
C THR A 152 22.84 4.12 11.75
N ASP A 153 23.62 3.03 11.75
CA ASP A 153 24.75 2.90 10.85
C ASP A 153 24.32 2.62 9.40
N ASP A 154 23.18 1.94 9.20
CA ASP A 154 22.62 1.73 7.86
C ASP A 154 22.29 3.06 7.19
N PHE A 155 21.74 4.04 7.94
CA PHE A 155 21.48 5.39 7.42
C PHE A 155 22.77 6.14 7.06
N LYS A 156 23.81 6.04 7.91
CA LYS A 156 25.10 6.68 7.63
C LYS A 156 25.75 6.15 6.36
N TYR A 157 25.64 4.84 6.10
CA TYR A 157 26.13 4.23 4.87
C TYR A 157 25.28 4.62 3.67
N ALA A 158 23.96 4.61 3.81
CA ALA A 158 23.04 5.03 2.75
C ALA A 158 23.31 6.47 2.32
N ASP A 159 23.40 7.40 3.28
CA ASP A 159 23.64 8.83 3.00
C ASP A 159 24.97 9.04 2.28
N LYS A 160 26.07 8.38 2.73
CA LYS A 160 27.37 8.43 2.06
C LYS A 160 27.33 7.95 0.61
N MET A 161 26.42 7.06 0.27
CA MET A 161 26.22 6.54 -1.07
C MET A 161 25.18 7.36 -1.89
N GLY A 162 24.56 8.39 -1.30
CA GLY A 162 23.53 9.22 -1.94
C GLY A 162 22.13 8.60 -1.93
N TYR A 163 21.81 7.82 -0.89
CA TYR A 163 20.54 7.11 -0.75
C TYR A 163 19.84 7.43 0.57
N SER A 164 18.51 7.33 0.57
CA SER A 164 17.67 7.34 1.77
C SER A 164 17.05 5.96 2.02
N VAL A 165 16.94 5.55 3.27
CA VAL A 165 16.30 4.27 3.65
C VAL A 165 14.81 4.49 3.86
N LYS A 166 13.97 3.74 3.14
CA LYS A 166 12.51 3.75 3.26
C LYS A 166 11.95 2.33 3.28
N LEU A 167 10.85 2.10 4.01
CA LEU A 167 10.07 0.88 3.84
C LEU A 167 9.10 1.08 2.69
N VAL A 168 9.23 0.28 1.64
CA VAL A 168 8.32 0.32 0.50
C VAL A 168 7.62 -1.00 0.27
N GLY A 169 6.37 -0.93 -0.20
CA GLY A 169 5.72 -2.02 -0.91
C GLY A 169 5.84 -1.76 -2.39
N THR A 170 6.29 -2.73 -3.16
CA THR A 170 6.46 -2.59 -4.60
C THR A 170 5.98 -3.82 -5.34
N THR A 171 5.47 -3.60 -6.56
CA THR A 171 5.28 -4.63 -7.59
C THR A 171 5.87 -4.10 -8.89
N ARG A 172 6.75 -4.88 -9.48
CA ARG A 172 7.45 -4.55 -10.73
C ARG A 172 7.30 -5.68 -11.75
N LYS A 173 7.08 -5.30 -13.01
CA LYS A 173 7.07 -6.19 -14.16
C LYS A 173 8.46 -6.20 -14.79
N THR A 174 9.12 -7.36 -14.78
CA THR A 174 10.44 -7.55 -15.39
C THR A 174 10.40 -8.82 -16.24
N ASP A 175 10.78 -8.72 -17.52
CA ASP A 175 10.76 -9.82 -18.48
C ASP A 175 9.41 -10.57 -18.55
N GLY A 176 8.31 -9.81 -18.47
CA GLY A 176 6.94 -10.32 -18.51
C GLY A 176 6.44 -10.97 -17.23
N LYS A 177 7.26 -11.07 -16.17
CA LYS A 177 6.90 -11.58 -14.85
C LYS A 177 6.69 -10.45 -13.86
N LEU A 178 5.79 -10.65 -12.91
CA LEU A 178 5.55 -9.74 -11.81
C LEU A 178 6.30 -10.20 -10.57
N TYR A 179 6.95 -9.26 -9.90
CA TYR A 179 7.63 -9.47 -8.61
C TYR A 179 7.09 -8.47 -7.61
N SER A 180 6.64 -8.95 -6.46
CA SER A 180 6.13 -8.09 -5.40
C SER A 180 6.83 -8.38 -4.09
N TYR A 181 7.18 -7.31 -3.37
CA TYR A 181 7.77 -7.42 -2.03
C TYR A 181 7.49 -6.17 -1.18
N VAL A 182 7.64 -6.33 0.11
CA VAL A 182 7.70 -5.24 1.10
C VAL A 182 9.02 -5.36 1.83
N ALA A 183 9.86 -4.33 1.75
CA ALA A 183 11.17 -4.35 2.40
C ALA A 183 11.71 -2.93 2.64
N PRO A 184 12.63 -2.75 3.59
CA PRO A 184 13.47 -1.58 3.62
C PRO A 184 14.36 -1.54 2.37
N VAL A 185 14.32 -0.40 1.67
CA VAL A 185 15.14 -0.20 0.47
C VAL A 185 15.92 1.10 0.57
N MET A 186 17.06 1.15 -0.13
CA MET A 186 17.83 2.36 -0.34
C MET A 186 17.38 3.01 -1.64
N LEU A 187 16.70 4.15 -1.54
CA LEU A 187 16.25 4.96 -2.67
C LEU A 187 17.25 6.08 -2.96
N PRO A 188 17.68 6.30 -4.21
CA PRO A 188 18.52 7.45 -4.58
C PRO A 188 17.87 8.75 -4.11
N HIS A 189 18.68 9.76 -3.73
CA HIS A 189 18.17 11.04 -3.23
C HIS A 189 17.35 11.82 -4.26
N ASP A 190 17.48 11.52 -5.55
CA ASP A 190 16.68 12.11 -6.64
C ASP A 190 15.34 11.40 -6.84
N ASN A 191 15.16 10.19 -6.27
CA ASN A 191 13.87 9.50 -6.31
C ASN A 191 12.81 10.29 -5.52
N PRO A 192 11.62 10.57 -6.09
CA PRO A 192 10.55 11.32 -5.42
C PRO A 192 10.14 10.75 -4.06
N LEU A 193 10.11 9.41 -3.91
CA LEU A 193 9.77 8.75 -2.65
C LEU A 193 10.81 8.96 -1.55
N ALA A 194 12.09 9.16 -1.90
CA ALA A 194 13.17 9.39 -0.94
C ALA A 194 12.93 10.63 -0.06
N LYS A 195 12.18 11.61 -0.57
CA LYS A 195 11.89 12.92 0.08
C LYS A 195 10.63 12.89 0.95
N ILE A 196 9.94 11.77 1.02
CA ILE A 196 8.71 11.65 1.82
C ILE A 196 9.06 11.29 3.24
N ASP A 197 8.81 12.20 4.17
CA ASP A 197 9.18 12.10 5.57
C ASP A 197 7.97 12.01 6.50
N ASP A 198 8.25 11.74 7.77
CA ASP A 198 7.30 11.69 8.87
C ASP A 198 6.16 10.69 8.60
N VAL A 199 4.92 11.07 8.91
CA VAL A 199 3.72 10.22 8.76
C VAL A 199 3.13 10.23 7.35
N TYR A 200 3.80 10.87 6.38
CA TYR A 200 3.30 10.97 5.02
C TYR A 200 3.57 9.70 4.23
N ASN A 201 2.66 9.43 3.31
CA ASN A 201 2.73 8.33 2.36
C ASN A 201 2.86 8.86 0.94
N GLY A 202 3.45 8.06 0.06
CA GLY A 202 3.51 8.33 -1.37
C GLY A 202 3.43 7.04 -2.15
N ILE A 203 2.72 7.08 -3.27
CA ILE A 203 2.53 5.95 -4.18
C ILE A 203 2.96 6.44 -5.56
N LEU A 204 4.01 5.83 -6.09
CA LEU A 204 4.55 6.08 -7.41
C LEU A 204 4.08 4.98 -8.34
N VAL A 205 3.52 5.37 -9.46
CA VAL A 205 3.08 4.47 -10.53
C VAL A 205 3.86 4.81 -11.78
N HIS A 206 4.56 3.84 -12.35
CA HIS A 206 5.31 3.98 -13.58
C HIS A 206 4.60 3.27 -14.73
N GLY A 207 4.24 4.00 -15.76
CA GLY A 207 3.57 3.51 -16.95
C GLY A 207 4.40 3.71 -18.21
N ASN A 208 4.00 3.05 -19.28
CA ASN A 208 4.74 3.11 -20.55
C ASN A 208 4.54 4.41 -21.35
N ALA A 209 3.55 5.22 -21.02
CA ALA A 209 3.26 6.49 -21.70
C ALA A 209 3.24 7.69 -20.75
N LEU A 210 2.85 7.50 -19.50
CA LEU A 210 2.77 8.54 -18.48
C LEU A 210 4.10 8.75 -17.74
N ASP A 211 5.09 7.85 -17.92
CA ASP A 211 6.26 7.78 -17.06
C ASP A 211 5.85 7.68 -15.58
N ASP A 212 6.30 8.61 -14.74
CA ASP A 212 6.05 8.60 -13.31
C ASP A 212 4.85 9.47 -12.91
N VAL A 213 3.86 8.87 -12.27
CA VAL A 213 2.78 9.58 -11.60
C VAL A 213 2.84 9.28 -10.11
N MET A 214 2.85 10.33 -9.28
CA MET A 214 2.94 10.18 -7.82
C MET A 214 1.68 10.71 -7.13
N PHE A 215 1.15 9.90 -6.22
CA PHE A 215 0.08 10.26 -5.28
C PHE A 215 0.70 10.44 -3.90
N TYR A 216 0.50 11.61 -3.28
CA TYR A 216 1.13 11.98 -2.02
C TYR A 216 0.13 12.55 -1.04
N GLY A 217 0.26 12.22 0.25
CA GLY A 217 -0.59 12.77 1.30
C GLY A 217 -0.53 11.98 2.61
N LYS A 218 -1.56 12.16 3.44
CA LYS A 218 -1.71 11.41 4.69
C LYS A 218 -2.33 10.05 4.42
N GLY A 219 -1.54 9.00 4.58
CA GLY A 219 -1.96 7.61 4.39
C GLY A 219 -2.84 7.03 5.50
N ALA A 220 -2.99 7.75 6.60
CA ALA A 220 -3.82 7.39 7.75
C ALA A 220 -4.33 8.63 8.49
N GLY A 221 -5.20 8.40 9.46
CA GLY A 221 -5.74 9.45 10.33
C GLY A 221 -7.25 9.61 10.21
N LYS A 222 -7.88 10.02 11.30
CA LYS A 222 -9.35 10.12 11.43
C LYS A 222 -9.99 10.93 10.31
N LEU A 223 -9.52 12.16 10.07
CA LEU A 223 -10.12 13.05 9.06
C LEU A 223 -9.78 12.65 7.63
N PRO A 224 -8.52 12.30 7.27
CA PRO A 224 -8.20 11.81 5.93
C PRO A 224 -9.01 10.57 5.54
N THR A 225 -9.10 9.57 6.42
CA THR A 225 -9.89 8.35 6.18
C THR A 225 -11.38 8.68 6.04
N ALA A 226 -11.93 9.52 6.92
CA ALA A 226 -13.33 9.94 6.82
C ALA A 226 -13.63 10.68 5.50
N SER A 227 -12.70 11.54 5.03
CA SER A 227 -12.85 12.23 3.74
C SER A 227 -12.95 11.26 2.58
N ALA A 228 -12.11 10.23 2.52
CA ALA A 228 -12.16 9.22 1.47
C ALA A 228 -13.45 8.39 1.53
N VAL A 229 -13.89 7.96 2.72
CA VAL A 229 -15.16 7.22 2.88
C VAL A 229 -16.36 8.07 2.47
N VAL A 230 -16.41 9.35 2.87
CA VAL A 230 -17.50 10.25 2.48
C VAL A 230 -17.50 10.49 0.97
N SER A 231 -16.31 10.60 0.35
CA SER A 231 -16.20 10.68 -1.12
C SER A 231 -16.77 9.44 -1.80
N ASP A 232 -16.52 8.25 -1.28
CA ASP A 232 -17.09 7.00 -1.78
C ASP A 232 -18.62 6.96 -1.64
N VAL A 233 -19.15 7.44 -0.51
CA VAL A 233 -20.60 7.56 -0.31
C VAL A 233 -21.23 8.53 -1.33
N ILE A 234 -20.59 9.68 -1.57
CA ILE A 234 -21.04 10.66 -2.58
C ILE A 234 -21.05 10.02 -3.97
N ASP A 235 -20.02 9.24 -4.31
CA ASP A 235 -19.95 8.56 -5.60
C ASP A 235 -21.00 7.45 -5.72
N ALA A 236 -21.28 6.72 -4.63
CA ALA A 236 -22.39 5.76 -4.62
C ALA A 236 -23.74 6.41 -4.89
N VAL A 237 -23.97 7.61 -4.32
CA VAL A 237 -25.20 8.39 -4.58
C VAL A 237 -25.25 8.89 -6.02
N LYS A 238 -24.15 9.45 -6.56
CA LYS A 238 -24.08 9.92 -7.96
C LYS A 238 -24.31 8.80 -8.97
N ASN A 239 -23.93 7.58 -8.62
CA ASN A 239 -24.08 6.39 -9.44
C ASN A 239 -25.21 5.47 -8.95
N ALA A 240 -26.22 6.01 -8.28
CA ALA A 240 -27.37 5.23 -7.86
C ALA A 240 -28.09 4.58 -9.06
N GLY A 241 -28.37 3.28 -8.95
CA GLY A 241 -29.01 2.49 -10.01
C GLY A 241 -28.09 2.04 -11.15
N ARG A 242 -26.76 2.26 -11.03
CA ARG A 242 -25.77 1.73 -11.98
C ARG A 242 -24.50 1.32 -11.28
N HIS A 243 -23.86 0.29 -11.80
CA HIS A 243 -22.54 -0.18 -11.34
C HIS A 243 -21.42 0.62 -11.99
N VAL A 244 -20.45 1.06 -11.20
CA VAL A 244 -19.16 1.59 -11.66
C VAL A 244 -18.19 0.42 -11.76
N PRO A 245 -17.70 0.07 -12.95
CA PRO A 245 -16.84 -1.09 -13.13
C PRO A 245 -15.53 -0.96 -12.34
N ILE A 246 -15.20 -1.99 -11.59
CA ILE A 246 -13.86 -2.23 -11.02
C ILE A 246 -13.42 -3.59 -11.55
N ILE A 247 -12.28 -3.61 -12.24
CA ILE A 247 -11.73 -4.84 -12.80
C ILE A 247 -10.79 -5.45 -11.78
N TRP A 248 -11.25 -6.52 -11.14
CA TRP A 248 -10.47 -7.34 -10.22
C TRP A 248 -11.14 -8.72 -10.15
N GLU A 249 -10.62 -9.64 -10.93
CA GLU A 249 -11.13 -11.02 -10.99
C GLU A 249 -10.44 -11.90 -9.96
N ASP A 250 -11.08 -13.01 -9.60
CA ASP A 250 -10.59 -13.98 -8.60
C ASP A 250 -9.43 -14.87 -9.11
N GLU A 251 -9.11 -14.76 -10.41
CA GLU A 251 -7.95 -15.42 -10.99
C GLU A 251 -6.66 -14.88 -10.37
N GLU A 252 -5.79 -15.79 -9.92
CA GLU A 252 -4.52 -15.40 -9.32
C GLU A 252 -3.54 -14.84 -10.34
N LEU A 253 -2.81 -13.79 -9.93
CA LEU A 253 -1.67 -13.26 -10.67
C LEU A 253 -0.50 -14.26 -10.67
N GLU A 254 0.07 -14.49 -11.84
CA GLU A 254 1.34 -15.22 -11.97
C GLU A 254 2.49 -14.35 -11.48
N MET A 255 3.08 -14.77 -10.35
CA MET A 255 4.18 -14.05 -9.70
C MET A 255 5.47 -14.83 -9.80
N GLY A 256 6.56 -14.14 -10.07
CA GLY A 256 7.91 -14.64 -9.81
C GLY A 256 8.18 -14.72 -8.32
N THR A 257 9.13 -15.56 -7.91
CA THR A 257 9.56 -15.59 -6.50
C THR A 257 10.56 -14.46 -6.24
N PHE A 258 10.61 -13.95 -5.02
CA PHE A 258 11.58 -12.91 -4.65
C PHE A 258 13.02 -13.34 -4.93
N ALA A 259 13.32 -14.63 -4.72
CA ALA A 259 14.65 -15.19 -4.97
C ALA A 259 15.07 -15.16 -6.46
N ASP A 260 14.12 -15.12 -7.37
CA ASP A 260 14.38 -15.05 -8.83
C ASP A 260 14.45 -13.59 -9.32
N SER A 261 14.18 -12.61 -8.46
CA SER A 261 14.24 -11.20 -8.82
C SER A 261 15.68 -10.70 -8.84
N GLU A 262 16.03 -9.94 -9.87
CA GLU A 262 17.31 -9.24 -9.91
C GLU A 262 17.23 -7.92 -9.11
N SER A 263 18.05 -7.82 -8.05
CA SER A 263 18.15 -6.63 -7.21
C SER A 263 19.57 -6.43 -6.70
N ARG A 264 19.90 -5.19 -6.35
CA ARG A 264 21.13 -4.90 -5.61
C ARG A 264 20.84 -4.98 -4.13
N PHE A 265 21.69 -5.69 -3.39
CA PHE A 265 21.54 -5.86 -1.96
C PHE A 265 22.62 -5.07 -1.22
N PHE A 266 22.23 -4.37 -0.16
CA PHE A 266 23.15 -3.89 0.84
C PHE A 266 23.31 -4.98 1.90
N VAL A 267 24.55 -5.39 2.14
CA VAL A 267 24.90 -6.43 3.11
C VAL A 267 25.78 -5.86 4.19
N ARG A 268 25.31 -5.95 5.43
CA ARG A 268 26.11 -5.64 6.61
C ARG A 268 26.66 -6.94 7.21
N THR A 269 27.96 -7.00 7.44
CA THR A 269 28.64 -8.15 8.03
C THR A 269 29.59 -7.69 9.14
N ASP A 270 29.77 -8.51 10.15
CA ASP A 270 30.73 -8.31 11.22
C ASP A 270 32.12 -8.88 10.86
N GLU A 271 32.23 -9.56 9.71
CA GLU A 271 33.52 -10.06 9.20
C GLU A 271 34.34 -8.90 8.61
N LYS A 272 35.63 -8.85 9.03
CA LYS A 272 36.62 -7.89 8.54
C LYS A 272 37.34 -8.45 7.32
#